data_b3c940fcd3b66d8321a14256b408e5ab
#
_entry.id   b3c940fcd3b66d8321a14256b408e5ab
#
_cell.length_a   1.000
_cell.length_b   1.000
_cell.length_c   1.000
_cell.angle_alpha   90.00
_cell.angle_beta   90.00
_cell.angle_gamma   90.00
#
_symmetry.space_group_name_H-M   'P 1'
#
loop_
_entity.id
_entity.type
_entity.pdbx_description
1 polymer ?
#
loop_
_entity_poly.entity_id
_entity_poly.type
_entity_poly.pdbx_seq_one_letter_code
_entity_poly.pdbx_strand_id
1 'polypeptide(L)'
;MKMANYLLPKSTTDSHVNNEAHIHPDVAAVGRVAVRRGPIGDIAAGDVVVVTNHGHDSISFVNPDGLVLEQTVGVPGEPVAVVISADRAYVSTTSAKYDCVSVVDTNTRTVIASYPLAFGVTALAISPDGKRVYAGRTGDSHVDVAVIDTTAERVGTIDIASGAGIGIDAITVDPTGKRLYVATTDARGSQLVVVDAETTRVDRKVWVGSPIRDVAFADGTAYVLTSDRERGGAVSVIDMATNRITDTIELGVGAPTQMALSPDKTRAYIVDYDHVAVVCTLTHQVVTKITIDARPSCVAVTSEGGRLVVADYDGHVGVFTVASTLPTFYSQLVATEPIALRERALEPVTA
;
A
#
# COMPACT_ATOMS: atom_id res chain seq x y z
N MET A 1 -44.47 -23.86 -53.65
CA MET A 1 -43.16 -23.64 -53.06
C MET A 1 -43.40 -23.29 -51.57
N LYS A 2 -43.18 -24.31 -50.69
CA LYS A 2 -43.55 -24.26 -49.28
C LYS A 2 -42.40 -23.67 -48.47
N MET A 3 -42.65 -22.55 -47.76
CA MET A 3 -41.74 -22.07 -46.75
C MET A 3 -41.94 -22.87 -45.45
N ALA A 4 -40.87 -23.49 -44.95
CA ALA A 4 -40.84 -24.15 -43.67
C ALA A 4 -40.50 -23.17 -42.57
N ASN A 5 -41.41 -23.02 -41.59
CA ASN A 5 -41.19 -22.31 -40.34
C ASN A 5 -40.31 -23.16 -39.42
N TYR A 6 -39.11 -22.70 -39.07
CA TYR A 6 -38.35 -23.25 -37.98
C TYR A 6 -38.67 -22.47 -36.68
N LEU A 7 -39.41 -23.15 -35.82
CA LEU A 7 -39.59 -22.75 -34.42
C LEU A 7 -38.35 -23.06 -33.62
N LEU A 8 -37.72 -22.06 -33.08
CA LEU A 8 -36.68 -22.21 -32.06
C LEU A 8 -37.30 -22.47 -30.67
N PRO A 9 -36.80 -23.37 -29.88
CA PRO A 9 -37.31 -23.59 -28.54
C PRO A 9 -36.92 -22.47 -27.61
N LYS A 10 -37.89 -21.97 -26.83
CA LYS A 10 -37.64 -21.07 -25.68
C LYS A 10 -36.93 -21.87 -24.60
N SER A 11 -35.65 -21.56 -24.32
CA SER A 11 -35.00 -22.00 -23.10
C SER A 11 -35.31 -20.99 -22.00
N THR A 12 -36.24 -21.30 -21.16
CA THR A 12 -36.36 -20.73 -19.83
C THR A 12 -35.31 -21.43 -18.95
N THR A 13 -34.28 -20.68 -18.59
CA THR A 13 -33.46 -20.97 -17.43
C THR A 13 -33.23 -19.67 -16.71
N ASP A 14 -34.14 -19.39 -15.76
CA ASP A 14 -33.87 -18.49 -14.65
C ASP A 14 -32.71 -19.11 -13.86
N SER A 15 -31.50 -18.69 -14.15
CA SER A 15 -30.39 -18.84 -13.22
C SER A 15 -30.39 -17.62 -12.32
N HIS A 16 -31.10 -17.72 -11.19
CA HIS A 16 -30.75 -16.93 -10.02
C HIS A 16 -29.26 -17.19 -9.73
N VAL A 17 -28.41 -16.33 -10.21
CA VAL A 17 -27.04 -16.22 -9.69
C VAL A 17 -27.19 -15.64 -8.29
N ASN A 18 -27.22 -16.53 -7.30
CA ASN A 18 -26.98 -16.16 -5.93
C ASN A 18 -25.58 -15.55 -5.88
N ASN A 19 -25.54 -14.23 -5.88
CA ASN A 19 -24.36 -13.46 -5.59
C ASN A 19 -24.19 -13.48 -4.06
N GLU A 20 -23.92 -14.67 -3.50
CA GLU A 20 -23.41 -14.79 -2.16
C GLU A 20 -21.98 -14.22 -2.21
N ALA A 21 -21.85 -12.95 -1.86
CA ALA A 21 -20.58 -12.39 -1.50
C ALA A 21 -20.00 -13.30 -0.41
N HIS A 22 -18.96 -14.07 -0.74
CA HIS A 22 -18.21 -14.83 0.24
C HIS A 22 -17.53 -13.81 1.17
N ILE A 23 -18.27 -13.37 2.19
CA ILE A 23 -17.74 -12.55 3.27
C ILE A 23 -16.78 -13.45 4.04
N HIS A 24 -15.49 -13.26 3.83
CA HIS A 24 -14.49 -13.91 4.67
C HIS A 24 -14.67 -13.37 6.09
N PRO A 25 -14.73 -14.22 7.14
CA PRO A 25 -15.02 -13.77 8.50
C PRO A 25 -14.05 -12.71 9.04
N ASP A 26 -12.89 -12.55 8.37
CA ASP A 26 -11.82 -11.65 8.80
C ASP A 26 -11.93 -10.22 8.21
N VAL A 27 -12.82 -9.98 7.25
CA VAL A 27 -13.00 -8.66 6.62
C VAL A 27 -14.48 -8.38 6.43
N ALA A 28 -14.97 -7.28 7.00
CA ALA A 28 -16.36 -6.85 6.84
C ALA A 28 -16.42 -5.37 6.44
N ALA A 29 -17.28 -5.04 5.47
CA ALA A 29 -17.53 -3.66 5.09
C ALA A 29 -18.23 -2.91 6.24
N VAL A 30 -17.70 -1.74 6.58
CA VAL A 30 -18.28 -0.83 7.59
C VAL A 30 -19.13 0.22 6.88
N GLY A 31 -18.58 0.82 5.82
CA GLY A 31 -19.30 1.83 5.05
C GLY A 31 -18.40 2.51 4.01
N ARG A 32 -18.93 3.55 3.39
CA ARG A 32 -18.28 4.29 2.32
C ARG A 32 -18.49 5.79 2.52
N VAL A 33 -17.45 6.58 2.32
CA VAL A 33 -17.46 8.04 2.43
C VAL A 33 -17.23 8.63 1.04
N ALA A 34 -18.13 9.49 0.59
CA ALA A 34 -17.90 10.32 -0.58
C ALA A 34 -16.98 11.47 -0.19
N VAL A 35 -15.81 11.55 -0.81
CA VAL A 35 -14.83 12.60 -0.52
C VAL A 35 -14.96 13.74 -1.53
N ARG A 36 -14.68 13.44 -2.79
CA ARG A 36 -14.78 14.39 -3.89
C ARG A 36 -14.93 13.61 -5.19
N ARG A 37 -15.63 14.19 -6.17
CA ARG A 37 -15.76 13.56 -7.47
C ARG A 37 -14.41 13.56 -8.19
N GLY A 38 -13.95 12.39 -8.62
CA GLY A 38 -12.70 12.19 -9.33
C GLY A 38 -11.75 11.23 -8.59
N PRO A 39 -10.64 10.83 -9.23
CA PRO A 39 -9.72 9.85 -8.67
C PRO A 39 -9.08 10.32 -7.37
N ILE A 40 -8.94 9.41 -6.42
CA ILE A 40 -8.04 9.57 -5.29
C ILE A 40 -6.70 8.96 -5.70
N GLY A 41 -5.62 9.75 -5.65
CA GLY A 41 -4.29 9.36 -6.12
C GLY A 41 -3.51 8.55 -5.10
N ASP A 42 -3.59 8.91 -3.82
CA ASP A 42 -2.88 8.24 -2.73
C ASP A 42 -3.62 8.42 -1.40
N ILE A 43 -3.29 7.57 -0.42
CA ILE A 43 -3.93 7.52 0.88
C ILE A 43 -2.92 7.19 1.98
N ALA A 44 -2.98 7.93 3.08
CA ALA A 44 -2.26 7.60 4.31
C ALA A 44 -3.22 7.52 5.48
N ALA A 45 -3.05 6.52 6.33
CA ALA A 45 -3.89 6.30 7.50
C ALA A 45 -3.05 6.32 8.78
N GLY A 46 -3.47 7.17 9.71
CA GLY A 46 -3.02 7.26 11.10
C GLY A 46 -4.25 7.29 11.99
N ASP A 47 -4.32 8.25 12.92
CA ASP A 47 -5.53 8.54 13.71
C ASP A 47 -6.63 9.16 12.83
N VAL A 48 -6.22 9.81 11.74
CA VAL A 48 -7.07 10.28 10.66
C VAL A 48 -6.60 9.68 9.33
N VAL A 49 -7.49 9.62 8.38
CA VAL A 49 -7.17 9.22 7.00
C VAL A 49 -7.03 10.48 6.16
N VAL A 50 -5.90 10.59 5.46
CA VAL A 50 -5.65 11.68 4.51
C VAL A 50 -5.58 11.11 3.11
N VAL A 51 -6.34 11.70 2.18
CA VAL A 51 -6.36 11.29 0.77
C VAL A 51 -5.98 12.46 -0.13
N THR A 52 -5.28 12.17 -1.21
CA THR A 52 -4.95 13.14 -2.26
C THR A 52 -6.08 13.17 -3.30
N ASN A 53 -6.61 14.36 -3.58
CA ASN A 53 -7.64 14.54 -4.58
C ASN A 53 -7.01 14.84 -5.94
N HIS A 54 -6.78 13.80 -6.74
CA HIS A 54 -6.17 13.92 -8.06
C HIS A 54 -7.01 14.79 -9.01
N GLY A 55 -6.37 15.68 -9.74
CA GLY A 55 -7.03 16.68 -10.58
C GLY A 55 -7.62 17.87 -9.82
N HIS A 56 -7.34 17.96 -8.52
CA HIS A 56 -7.74 19.07 -7.66
C HIS A 56 -6.62 19.39 -6.70
N ASP A 57 -6.21 20.62 -6.60
CA ASP A 57 -5.13 21.08 -5.72
C ASP A 57 -5.55 21.01 -4.25
N SER A 58 -5.88 19.82 -3.77
CA SER A 58 -6.39 19.62 -2.40
C SER A 58 -6.19 18.21 -1.88
N ILE A 59 -6.18 18.08 -0.56
CA ILE A 59 -6.27 16.83 0.19
C ILE A 59 -7.54 16.83 1.03
N SER A 60 -8.01 15.65 1.41
CA SER A 60 -9.18 15.51 2.27
C SER A 60 -8.88 14.67 3.50
N PHE A 61 -9.45 15.07 4.62
CA PHE A 61 -9.39 14.39 5.91
C PHE A 61 -10.67 13.59 6.12
N VAL A 62 -10.55 12.30 6.33
CA VAL A 62 -11.66 11.37 6.53
C VAL A 62 -11.52 10.70 7.90
N ASN A 63 -12.60 10.70 8.66
CA ASN A 63 -12.70 9.91 9.88
C ASN A 63 -13.23 8.51 9.53
N PRO A 64 -12.42 7.45 9.68
CA PRO A 64 -12.82 6.11 9.28
C PRO A 64 -13.84 5.47 10.23
N ASP A 65 -13.89 5.88 11.50
CA ASP A 65 -14.85 5.36 12.49
C ASP A 65 -16.21 6.03 12.37
N GLY A 66 -16.21 7.36 12.20
CA GLY A 66 -17.44 8.13 12.01
C GLY A 66 -17.99 8.07 10.58
N LEU A 67 -17.26 7.52 9.63
CA LEU A 67 -17.59 7.53 8.18
C LEU A 67 -17.91 8.95 7.68
N VAL A 68 -17.08 9.92 8.04
CA VAL A 68 -17.32 11.34 7.74
C VAL A 68 -16.12 11.96 7.04
N LEU A 69 -16.40 12.70 5.96
CA LEU A 69 -15.46 13.68 5.42
C LEU A 69 -15.42 14.88 6.39
N GLU A 70 -14.31 15.06 7.07
CA GLU A 70 -14.20 16.11 8.08
C GLU A 70 -13.82 17.46 7.48
N GLN A 71 -12.84 17.47 6.55
CA GLN A 71 -12.38 18.71 5.92
C GLN A 71 -11.63 18.43 4.60
N THR A 72 -11.70 19.38 3.67
CA THR A 72 -10.83 19.44 2.49
C THR A 72 -9.94 20.68 2.60
N VAL A 73 -8.64 20.49 2.37
CA VAL A 73 -7.60 21.52 2.50
C VAL A 73 -6.92 21.74 1.16
N GLY A 74 -6.83 22.99 0.70
CA GLY A 74 -6.09 23.36 -0.49
C GLY A 74 -4.58 23.21 -0.28
N VAL A 75 -3.88 22.68 -1.28
CA VAL A 75 -2.41 22.57 -1.33
C VAL A 75 -1.87 23.28 -2.57
N PRO A 76 -0.57 23.69 -2.60
CA PRO A 76 -0.03 24.48 -3.71
C PRO A 76 0.33 23.64 -4.95
N GLY A 77 -0.65 23.07 -5.61
CA GLY A 77 -0.51 22.24 -6.80
C GLY A 77 -1.18 20.87 -6.66
N GLU A 78 -1.11 20.07 -7.70
CA GLU A 78 -1.72 18.74 -7.75
C GLU A 78 -1.02 17.78 -6.80
N PRO A 79 -1.73 17.19 -5.80
CA PRO A 79 -1.13 16.27 -4.86
C PRO A 79 -0.92 14.89 -5.50
N VAL A 80 0.27 14.31 -5.29
CA VAL A 80 0.68 13.02 -5.87
C VAL A 80 0.77 11.94 -4.81
N ALA A 81 1.54 12.16 -3.75
CA ALA A 81 1.76 11.19 -2.68
C ALA A 81 1.55 11.83 -1.30
N VAL A 82 1.16 11.01 -0.31
CA VAL A 82 0.97 11.46 1.07
C VAL A 82 1.53 10.44 2.05
N VAL A 83 2.23 10.93 3.08
CA VAL A 83 2.64 10.14 4.25
C VAL A 83 2.28 10.87 5.53
N ILE A 84 1.99 10.13 6.59
CA ILE A 84 1.62 10.68 7.90
C ILE A 84 2.63 10.24 8.96
N SER A 85 2.98 11.13 9.87
CA SER A 85 3.70 10.81 11.09
C SER A 85 3.22 11.74 12.22
N ALA A 86 2.80 11.14 13.31
CA ALA A 86 2.22 11.85 14.44
C ALA A 86 1.09 12.81 14.00
N ASP A 87 1.24 14.09 14.27
CA ASP A 87 0.29 15.17 13.98
C ASP A 87 0.53 15.88 12.64
N ARG A 88 1.31 15.27 11.73
CA ARG A 88 1.68 15.88 10.43
C ARG A 88 1.45 14.96 9.26
N ALA A 89 0.84 15.49 8.22
CA ALA A 89 0.79 14.89 6.89
C ALA A 89 1.78 15.64 5.97
N TYR A 90 2.57 14.88 5.23
CA TYR A 90 3.50 15.37 4.24
C TYR A 90 2.97 15.00 2.86
N VAL A 91 2.73 15.99 2.03
CA VAL A 91 2.06 15.84 0.73
C VAL A 91 2.98 16.35 -0.37
N SER A 92 3.36 15.50 -1.31
CA SER A 92 4.03 15.97 -2.51
C SER A 92 3.03 16.57 -3.47
N THR A 93 3.36 17.71 -4.04
CA THR A 93 2.53 18.40 -5.03
C THR A 93 3.34 18.80 -6.24
N THR A 94 2.73 18.71 -7.41
CA THR A 94 3.31 19.14 -8.67
C THR A 94 2.60 20.38 -9.19
N SER A 95 3.35 21.32 -9.73
CA SER A 95 2.79 22.51 -10.34
C SER A 95 3.63 23.01 -11.51
N ALA A 96 3.06 23.90 -12.33
CA ALA A 96 3.78 24.50 -13.45
C ALA A 96 4.99 25.37 -13.03
N LYS A 97 5.08 25.76 -11.75
CA LYS A 97 6.13 26.64 -11.26
C LYS A 97 7.25 25.88 -10.53
N TYR A 98 6.88 24.98 -9.67
CA TYR A 98 7.79 24.15 -8.88
C TYR A 98 7.00 23.01 -8.22
N ASP A 99 7.68 21.94 -7.94
CA ASP A 99 7.16 20.86 -7.12
C ASP A 99 7.55 21.10 -5.66
N CYS A 100 6.76 20.62 -4.74
CA CYS A 100 7.07 20.78 -3.33
C CYS A 100 6.56 19.62 -2.48
N VAL A 101 7.05 19.56 -1.25
CA VAL A 101 6.42 18.79 -0.16
C VAL A 101 5.80 19.79 0.81
N SER A 102 4.49 19.76 0.90
CA SER A 102 3.71 20.56 1.85
C SER A 102 3.54 19.79 3.16
N VAL A 103 3.67 20.49 4.28
CA VAL A 103 3.42 19.95 5.62
C VAL A 103 2.08 20.48 6.10
N VAL A 104 1.19 19.57 6.41
CA VAL A 104 -0.16 19.87 6.91
C VAL A 104 -0.27 19.35 8.34
N ASP A 105 -0.63 20.21 9.26
CA ASP A 105 -0.95 19.82 10.62
C ASP A 105 -2.31 19.10 10.62
N THR A 106 -2.35 17.87 11.14
CA THR A 106 -3.55 17.02 11.07
C THR A 106 -4.63 17.41 12.09
N ASN A 107 -4.26 18.13 13.15
CA ASN A 107 -5.20 18.59 14.16
C ASN A 107 -5.88 19.90 13.73
N THR A 108 -5.08 20.88 13.29
CA THR A 108 -5.60 22.17 12.83
C THR A 108 -6.05 22.15 11.37
N ARG A 109 -5.60 21.13 10.58
CA ARG A 109 -5.90 20.94 9.16
C ARG A 109 -5.50 22.15 8.32
N THR A 110 -4.32 22.68 8.62
CA THR A 110 -3.74 23.82 7.91
C THR A 110 -2.36 23.48 7.36
N VAL A 111 -2.03 24.03 6.20
CA VAL A 111 -0.66 23.98 5.66
C VAL A 111 0.23 24.85 6.55
N ILE A 112 1.22 24.24 7.20
CA ILE A 112 2.13 24.94 8.14
C ILE A 112 3.52 25.20 7.55
N ALA A 113 3.95 24.45 6.52
CA ALA A 113 5.21 24.63 5.83
C ALA A 113 5.14 24.08 4.40
N SER A 114 6.07 24.50 3.55
CA SER A 114 6.28 23.92 2.22
C SER A 114 7.76 23.93 1.89
N TYR A 115 8.26 22.81 1.36
CA TYR A 115 9.64 22.63 0.93
C TYR A 115 9.67 22.55 -0.61
N PRO A 116 10.07 23.63 -1.32
CA PRO A 116 10.22 23.60 -2.77
C PRO A 116 11.29 22.60 -3.20
N LEU A 117 11.01 21.82 -4.23
CA LEU A 117 11.90 20.82 -4.80
C LEU A 117 12.13 21.10 -6.28
N ALA A 118 13.27 20.64 -6.80
CA ALA A 118 13.75 21.06 -8.13
C ALA A 118 13.01 20.41 -9.31
N PHE A 119 12.44 19.19 -9.14
CA PHE A 119 11.73 18.44 -10.19
C PHE A 119 10.87 17.32 -9.58
N GLY A 120 10.12 16.62 -10.43
CA GLY A 120 8.98 15.78 -10.12
C GLY A 120 9.14 14.83 -8.96
N VAL A 121 8.38 15.03 -7.91
CA VAL A 121 8.28 14.10 -6.78
C VAL A 121 7.25 13.06 -7.11
N THR A 122 7.68 11.80 -7.25
CA THR A 122 6.81 10.68 -7.62
C THR A 122 6.41 9.80 -6.44
N ALA A 123 7.20 9.80 -5.36
CA ALA A 123 6.95 8.95 -4.20
C ALA A 123 7.48 9.61 -2.92
N LEU A 124 6.85 9.33 -1.79
CA LEU A 124 7.24 9.78 -0.45
C LEU A 124 7.42 8.60 0.50
N ALA A 125 8.38 8.75 1.42
CA ALA A 125 8.50 7.90 2.59
C ALA A 125 8.87 8.75 3.81
N ILE A 126 8.60 8.23 5.00
CA ILE A 126 8.96 8.89 6.26
C ILE A 126 9.73 7.93 7.16
N SER A 127 10.75 8.44 7.85
CA SER A 127 11.46 7.63 8.84
C SER A 127 10.54 7.26 10.01
N PRO A 128 10.74 6.09 10.65
CA PRO A 128 9.89 5.64 11.75
C PRO A 128 9.83 6.61 12.94
N ASP A 129 10.88 7.42 13.13
CA ASP A 129 10.93 8.46 14.16
C ASP A 129 10.32 9.81 13.73
N GLY A 130 9.81 9.90 12.49
CA GLY A 130 9.17 11.09 11.93
C GLY A 130 10.12 12.25 11.62
N LYS A 131 11.44 12.08 11.79
CA LYS A 131 12.41 13.19 11.65
C LYS A 131 12.89 13.43 10.23
N ARG A 132 12.72 12.46 9.33
CA ARG A 132 13.15 12.59 7.93
C ARG A 132 12.03 12.18 6.99
N VAL A 133 11.74 13.05 6.05
CA VAL A 133 10.88 12.73 4.90
C VAL A 133 11.77 12.58 3.68
N TYR A 134 11.58 11.50 2.97
CA TYR A 134 12.30 11.15 1.76
C TYR A 134 11.36 11.34 0.57
N ALA A 135 11.75 12.20 -0.36
CA ALA A 135 11.00 12.48 -1.58
C ALA A 135 11.77 11.98 -2.80
N GLY A 136 11.28 10.91 -3.40
CA GLY A 136 11.84 10.34 -4.63
C GLY A 136 11.56 11.25 -5.82
N ARG A 137 12.62 11.67 -6.53
CA ARG A 137 12.50 12.60 -7.65
C ARG A 137 13.00 11.98 -8.95
N THR A 138 12.22 12.18 -9.99
CA THR A 138 12.56 11.71 -11.34
C THR A 138 12.82 12.91 -12.25
N GLY A 139 14.06 13.04 -12.72
CA GLY A 139 14.48 14.00 -13.73
C GLY A 139 14.66 13.34 -15.10
N ASP A 140 15.10 14.10 -16.11
CA ASP A 140 15.21 13.63 -17.49
C ASP A 140 16.19 12.44 -17.67
N SER A 141 17.27 12.42 -16.91
CA SER A 141 18.33 11.43 -17.05
C SER A 141 18.95 10.99 -15.72
N HIS A 142 18.37 11.37 -14.61
CA HIS A 142 18.83 10.96 -13.27
C HIS A 142 17.66 10.90 -12.31
N VAL A 143 17.84 10.12 -11.27
CA VAL A 143 16.92 10.01 -10.15
C VAL A 143 17.68 10.19 -8.86
N ASP A 144 17.08 10.92 -7.94
CA ASP A 144 17.62 11.17 -6.62
C ASP A 144 16.52 11.17 -5.55
N VAL A 145 16.91 11.25 -4.30
CA VAL A 145 16.00 11.41 -3.18
C VAL A 145 16.34 12.69 -2.43
N ALA A 146 15.38 13.61 -2.38
CA ALA A 146 15.45 14.72 -1.46
C ALA A 146 15.16 14.23 -0.03
N VAL A 147 16.03 14.61 0.91
CA VAL A 147 15.89 14.28 2.33
C VAL A 147 15.54 15.56 3.08
N ILE A 148 14.31 15.63 3.57
CA ILE A 148 13.82 16.75 4.37
C ILE A 148 14.00 16.39 5.85
N ASP A 149 14.90 17.07 6.54
CA ASP A 149 15.01 17.00 8.00
C ASP A 149 13.92 17.89 8.60
N THR A 150 12.91 17.26 9.20
CA THR A 150 11.73 17.96 9.75
C THR A 150 12.04 18.75 11.03
N THR A 151 13.18 18.47 11.68
CA THR A 151 13.62 19.13 12.91
C THR A 151 14.49 20.33 12.61
N ALA A 152 15.44 20.16 11.66
CA ALA A 152 16.40 21.20 11.28
C ALA A 152 15.91 22.05 10.11
N GLU A 153 14.76 21.73 9.52
CA GLU A 153 14.18 22.38 8.35
C GLU A 153 15.16 22.51 7.17
N ARG A 154 15.92 21.43 6.94
CA ARG A 154 16.95 21.35 5.89
C ARG A 154 16.56 20.31 4.85
N VAL A 155 16.97 20.58 3.61
CA VAL A 155 16.83 19.66 2.50
C VAL A 155 18.21 19.23 2.03
N GLY A 156 18.48 17.92 2.07
CA GLY A 156 19.65 17.27 1.47
C GLY A 156 19.25 16.48 0.22
N THR A 157 20.22 15.88 -0.45
CA THR A 157 19.99 15.05 -1.63
C THR A 157 20.86 13.80 -1.57
N ILE A 158 20.28 12.67 -1.99
CA ILE A 158 20.96 11.37 -2.17
C ILE A 158 20.86 11.02 -3.64
N ASP A 159 21.99 10.97 -4.36
CA ASP A 159 22.01 10.51 -5.74
C ASP A 159 21.80 8.99 -5.78
N ILE A 160 20.83 8.53 -6.58
CA ILE A 160 20.46 7.12 -6.68
C ILE A 160 21.01 6.47 -7.93
N ALA A 161 20.72 7.05 -9.10
CA ALA A 161 21.18 6.53 -10.37
C ALA A 161 21.01 7.55 -11.50
N SER A 162 21.74 7.29 -12.61
CA SER A 162 21.64 8.08 -13.84
C SER A 162 21.48 7.14 -15.04
N GLY A 163 20.71 7.57 -16.01
CA GLY A 163 20.43 6.83 -17.25
C GLY A 163 19.23 7.37 -17.99
N ALA A 164 19.17 7.15 -19.28
CA ALA A 164 18.03 7.58 -20.10
C ALA A 164 16.75 6.81 -19.69
N GLY A 165 15.67 7.54 -19.43
CA GLY A 165 14.36 6.97 -19.11
C GLY A 165 14.30 6.27 -17.76
N ILE A 166 15.24 6.55 -16.85
CA ILE A 166 15.18 6.04 -15.48
C ILE A 166 14.14 6.81 -14.67
N GLY A 167 13.33 6.10 -13.87
CA GLY A 167 12.35 6.67 -12.97
C GLY A 167 12.37 6.01 -11.60
N ILE A 168 11.83 6.71 -10.60
CA ILE A 168 11.51 6.16 -9.28
C ILE A 168 10.02 5.79 -9.25
N ASP A 169 9.72 4.54 -8.96
CA ASP A 169 8.35 4.03 -8.85
C ASP A 169 7.83 4.03 -7.42
N ALA A 170 8.68 3.66 -6.47
CA ALA A 170 8.33 3.61 -5.05
C ALA A 170 9.55 3.89 -4.16
N ILE A 171 9.28 4.35 -2.95
CA ILE A 171 10.29 4.60 -1.93
C ILE A 171 9.74 4.21 -0.56
N THR A 172 10.55 3.55 0.25
CA THR A 172 10.14 3.17 1.60
C THR A 172 11.35 3.05 2.53
N VAL A 173 11.12 3.16 3.82
CA VAL A 173 12.15 3.06 4.87
C VAL A 173 11.93 1.77 5.66
N ASP A 174 12.99 1.07 6.00
CA ASP A 174 12.87 -0.11 6.84
C ASP A 174 12.36 0.25 8.26
N PRO A 175 11.75 -0.69 8.98
CA PRO A 175 11.21 -0.41 10.31
C PRO A 175 12.25 0.07 11.34
N THR A 176 13.54 -0.13 11.07
CA THR A 176 14.64 0.35 11.94
C THR A 176 15.06 1.78 11.62
N GLY A 177 14.62 2.34 10.49
CA GLY A 177 15.03 3.65 10.00
C GLY A 177 16.46 3.73 9.46
N LYS A 178 17.17 2.59 9.36
CA LYS A 178 18.56 2.53 8.94
C LYS A 178 18.77 2.44 7.44
N ARG A 179 17.78 1.93 6.73
CA ARG A 179 17.86 1.73 5.28
C ARG A 179 16.67 2.33 4.57
N LEU A 180 16.97 3.01 3.49
CA LEU A 180 16.01 3.50 2.52
C LEU A 180 16.04 2.58 1.30
N TYR A 181 14.88 2.22 0.81
CA TYR A 181 14.69 1.38 -0.37
C TYR A 181 14.02 2.19 -1.45
N VAL A 182 14.67 2.27 -2.59
CA VAL A 182 14.22 3.05 -3.74
C VAL A 182 14.02 2.09 -4.91
N ALA A 183 12.78 1.91 -5.33
CA ALA A 183 12.45 1.16 -6.52
C ALA A 183 12.69 2.03 -7.75
N THR A 184 13.56 1.57 -8.64
CA THR A 184 13.86 2.28 -9.89
C THR A 184 13.61 1.39 -11.07
N THR A 185 13.07 1.97 -12.15
CA THR A 185 12.82 1.29 -13.43
C THR A 185 13.52 2.04 -14.55
N ASP A 186 14.17 1.29 -15.46
CA ASP A 186 14.69 1.79 -16.73
C ASP A 186 14.27 0.84 -17.89
N ALA A 187 14.76 1.06 -19.08
CA ALA A 187 14.45 0.23 -20.26
C ALA A 187 14.88 -1.25 -20.13
N ARG A 188 15.74 -1.60 -19.17
CA ARG A 188 16.21 -2.97 -18.93
C ARG A 188 15.34 -3.70 -17.92
N GLY A 189 14.59 -2.98 -17.08
CA GLY A 189 13.72 -3.51 -16.03
C GLY A 189 13.89 -2.77 -14.73
N SER A 190 13.38 -3.35 -13.63
CA SER A 190 13.33 -2.71 -12.33
C SER A 190 14.31 -3.32 -11.35
N GLN A 191 14.81 -2.48 -10.46
CA GLN A 191 15.69 -2.86 -9.37
C GLN A 191 15.31 -2.12 -8.08
N LEU A 192 15.57 -2.76 -6.96
CA LEU A 192 15.44 -2.17 -5.64
C LEU A 192 16.83 -1.70 -5.19
N VAL A 193 17.02 -0.39 -5.07
CA VAL A 193 18.25 0.24 -4.61
C VAL A 193 18.18 0.41 -3.11
N VAL A 194 19.15 -0.16 -2.39
CA VAL A 194 19.26 -0.07 -0.93
C VAL A 194 20.27 1.02 -0.59
N VAL A 195 19.82 1.98 0.20
CA VAL A 195 20.62 3.13 0.64
C VAL A 195 20.75 3.08 2.16
N ASP A 196 21.96 3.28 2.67
CA ASP A 196 22.19 3.50 4.09
C ASP A 196 21.69 4.92 4.44
N ALA A 197 20.70 5.00 5.33
CA ALA A 197 20.02 6.26 5.64
C ALA A 197 20.87 7.22 6.49
N GLU A 198 21.91 6.72 7.16
CA GLU A 198 22.83 7.53 7.96
C GLU A 198 23.96 8.11 7.12
N THR A 199 24.62 7.25 6.33
CA THR A 199 25.73 7.67 5.48
C THR A 199 25.30 8.25 4.13
N THR A 200 24.01 8.10 3.79
CA THR A 200 23.39 8.54 2.52
C THR A 200 24.04 7.91 1.28
N ARG A 201 24.59 6.72 1.42
CA ARG A 201 25.28 6.00 0.33
C ARG A 201 24.46 4.81 -0.16
N VAL A 202 24.50 4.58 -1.45
CA VAL A 202 23.97 3.33 -2.04
C VAL A 202 24.84 2.17 -1.55
N ASP A 203 24.22 1.26 -0.81
CA ASP A 203 24.84 0.05 -0.27
C ASP A 203 24.85 -1.07 -1.32
N ARG A 204 23.69 -1.30 -1.95
CA ARG A 204 23.52 -2.37 -2.95
C ARG A 204 22.31 -2.15 -3.85
N LYS A 205 22.20 -3.01 -4.86
CA LYS A 205 21.08 -3.06 -5.79
C LYS A 205 20.61 -4.51 -5.94
N VAL A 206 19.30 -4.73 -5.82
CA VAL A 206 18.66 -6.04 -6.01
C VAL A 206 17.87 -5.99 -7.31
N TRP A 207 18.22 -6.83 -8.25
CA TRP A 207 17.51 -6.92 -9.53
C TRP A 207 16.20 -7.67 -9.34
N VAL A 208 15.09 -7.06 -9.77
CA VAL A 208 13.73 -7.63 -9.72
C VAL A 208 13.24 -7.99 -11.13
N GLY A 209 13.55 -7.15 -12.11
CA GLY A 209 13.22 -7.36 -13.52
C GLY A 209 11.87 -6.78 -13.91
N SER A 210 10.78 -7.27 -13.31
CA SER A 210 9.43 -6.76 -13.56
C SER A 210 9.22 -5.37 -12.94
N PRO A 211 8.36 -4.51 -13.53
CA PRO A 211 8.08 -3.18 -12.99
C PRO A 211 7.59 -3.23 -11.55
N ILE A 212 8.33 -2.59 -10.65
CA ILE A 212 7.97 -2.49 -9.23
C ILE A 212 6.87 -1.43 -9.10
N ARG A 213 5.89 -1.69 -8.25
CA ARG A 213 4.77 -0.77 -7.95
C ARG A 213 4.83 -0.26 -6.54
N ASP A 214 5.19 -1.15 -5.60
CA ASP A 214 5.24 -0.81 -4.19
C ASP A 214 6.18 -1.75 -3.44
N VAL A 215 6.60 -1.34 -2.23
CA VAL A 215 7.48 -2.12 -1.35
C VAL A 215 7.05 -1.96 0.09
N ALA A 216 6.87 -3.07 0.79
CA ALA A 216 6.56 -3.08 2.21
C ALA A 216 7.47 -4.05 2.97
N PHE A 217 7.59 -3.85 4.30
CA PHE A 217 8.50 -4.64 5.14
C PHE A 217 7.79 -5.34 6.29
N ALA A 218 8.18 -6.58 6.52
CA ALA A 218 7.80 -7.35 7.70
C ALA A 218 8.99 -8.24 8.14
N ASP A 219 9.39 -8.14 9.40
CA ASP A 219 10.31 -9.08 10.09
C ASP A 219 11.54 -9.50 9.27
N GLY A 220 12.26 -8.52 8.72
CA GLY A 220 13.48 -8.79 7.93
C GLY A 220 13.22 -9.24 6.49
N THR A 221 11.97 -9.20 6.04
CA THR A 221 11.54 -9.52 4.68
C THR A 221 11.00 -8.28 3.98
N ALA A 222 11.40 -8.05 2.74
CA ALA A 222 10.77 -7.09 1.85
C ALA A 222 9.79 -7.79 0.92
N TYR A 223 8.56 -7.29 0.88
CA TYR A 223 7.54 -7.67 -0.07
C TYR A 223 7.53 -6.62 -1.19
N VAL A 224 7.88 -7.03 -2.39
CA VAL A 224 8.01 -6.14 -3.55
C VAL A 224 6.88 -6.45 -4.53
N LEU A 225 5.92 -5.55 -4.60
CA LEU A 225 4.81 -5.65 -5.55
C LEU A 225 5.28 -5.32 -6.95
N THR A 226 5.01 -6.21 -7.89
CA THR A 226 5.33 -6.03 -9.30
C THR A 226 4.09 -6.17 -10.18
N SER A 227 4.10 -5.50 -11.31
CA SER A 227 3.04 -5.59 -12.31
C SER A 227 3.65 -5.65 -13.70
N ASP A 228 3.59 -6.80 -14.32
CA ASP A 228 4.09 -7.06 -15.67
C ASP A 228 2.92 -7.29 -16.62
N ARG A 229 3.01 -6.74 -17.83
CA ARG A 229 1.91 -6.86 -18.83
C ARG A 229 1.72 -8.28 -19.34
N GLU A 230 2.78 -9.09 -19.36
CA GLU A 230 2.74 -10.45 -19.90
C GLU A 230 2.52 -11.49 -18.79
N ARG A 231 3.09 -11.25 -17.60
CA ARG A 231 3.07 -12.19 -16.46
C ARG A 231 1.98 -11.89 -15.45
N GLY A 232 1.42 -10.69 -15.48
CA GLY A 232 0.45 -10.23 -14.48
C GLY A 232 1.10 -9.64 -13.26
N GLY A 233 0.36 -9.63 -12.14
CA GLY A 233 0.81 -9.14 -10.85
C GLY A 233 1.48 -10.24 -10.03
N ALA A 234 2.54 -9.86 -9.29
CA ALA A 234 3.21 -10.74 -8.36
C ALA A 234 3.79 -9.96 -7.16
N VAL A 235 4.03 -10.66 -6.05
CA VAL A 235 4.81 -10.15 -4.93
C VAL A 235 6.08 -10.96 -4.79
N SER A 236 7.23 -10.35 -5.05
CA SER A 236 8.53 -10.96 -4.78
C SER A 236 8.88 -10.83 -3.31
N VAL A 237 9.17 -11.94 -2.66
CA VAL A 237 9.56 -12.02 -1.25
C VAL A 237 11.10 -12.01 -1.19
N ILE A 238 11.68 -10.99 -0.57
CA ILE A 238 13.12 -10.78 -0.53
C ILE A 238 13.60 -10.86 0.92
N ASP A 239 14.48 -11.79 1.20
CA ASP A 239 15.23 -11.85 2.47
C ASP A 239 16.23 -10.68 2.54
N MET A 240 16.08 -9.81 3.53
CA MET A 240 16.85 -8.58 3.63
C MET A 240 18.26 -8.79 4.18
N ALA A 241 18.55 -9.93 4.81
CA ALA A 241 19.90 -10.27 5.25
C ALA A 241 20.77 -10.72 4.08
N THR A 242 20.21 -11.53 3.19
CA THR A 242 20.89 -12.06 2.02
C THR A 242 20.65 -11.27 0.74
N ASN A 243 19.59 -10.47 0.71
CA ASN A 243 19.09 -9.71 -0.47
C ASN A 243 18.78 -10.60 -1.68
N ARG A 244 18.20 -11.75 -1.40
CA ARG A 244 17.77 -12.72 -2.42
C ARG A 244 16.26 -12.84 -2.42
N ILE A 245 15.70 -12.98 -3.61
CA ILE A 245 14.30 -13.39 -3.76
C ILE A 245 14.22 -14.83 -3.28
N THR A 246 13.43 -15.07 -2.23
CA THR A 246 13.23 -16.39 -1.62
C THR A 246 11.94 -17.04 -2.09
N ASP A 247 10.97 -16.22 -2.51
CA ASP A 247 9.68 -16.70 -2.99
C ASP A 247 9.03 -15.66 -3.91
N THR A 248 8.01 -16.10 -4.66
CA THR A 248 7.20 -15.22 -5.51
C THR A 248 5.73 -15.63 -5.40
N ILE A 249 4.88 -14.72 -4.99
CA ILE A 249 3.45 -14.92 -4.83
C ILE A 249 2.75 -14.41 -6.09
N GLU A 250 2.22 -15.30 -6.90
CA GLU A 250 1.48 -14.93 -8.10
C GLU A 250 0.07 -14.43 -7.72
N LEU A 251 -0.26 -13.23 -8.20
CA LEU A 251 -1.59 -12.64 -7.98
C LEU A 251 -2.57 -12.96 -9.11
N GLY A 252 -2.06 -13.49 -10.20
CA GLY A 252 -2.82 -13.77 -11.41
C GLY A 252 -2.83 -12.62 -12.40
N VAL A 253 -3.76 -12.68 -13.36
CA VAL A 253 -3.94 -11.62 -14.35
C VAL A 253 -4.58 -10.42 -13.69
N GLY A 254 -3.85 -9.32 -13.62
CA GLY A 254 -4.28 -8.08 -12.99
C GLY A 254 -3.28 -6.96 -13.24
N ALA A 255 -3.56 -5.81 -12.68
CA ALA A 255 -2.69 -4.63 -12.75
C ALA A 255 -2.54 -4.02 -11.35
N PRO A 256 -1.88 -4.71 -10.41
CA PRO A 256 -1.75 -4.23 -9.04
C PRO A 256 -0.98 -2.91 -9.02
N THR A 257 -1.39 -2.02 -8.12
CA THR A 257 -0.87 -0.65 -8.04
C THR A 257 -0.25 -0.32 -6.70
N GLN A 258 -0.79 -0.81 -5.59
CA GLN A 258 -0.34 -0.45 -4.26
C GLN A 258 -0.58 -1.60 -3.27
N MET A 259 0.20 -1.63 -2.20
CA MET A 259 0.13 -2.64 -1.15
C MET A 259 0.25 -2.01 0.24
N ALA A 260 -0.59 -2.46 1.17
CA ALA A 260 -0.45 -2.13 2.59
C ALA A 260 -0.36 -3.40 3.43
N LEU A 261 0.50 -3.42 4.44
CA LEU A 261 0.57 -4.52 5.41
C LEU A 261 -0.32 -4.25 6.62
N SER A 262 -0.91 -5.31 7.17
CA SER A 262 -1.51 -5.25 8.51
C SER A 262 -0.46 -4.89 9.56
N PRO A 263 -0.81 -4.24 10.69
CA PRO A 263 0.14 -3.90 11.75
C PRO A 263 0.87 -5.12 12.34
N ASP A 264 0.18 -6.26 12.44
CA ASP A 264 0.74 -7.54 12.87
C ASP A 264 1.59 -8.23 11.79
N LYS A 265 1.69 -7.62 10.60
CA LYS A 265 2.45 -8.10 9.44
C LYS A 265 2.02 -9.47 8.88
N THR A 266 0.87 -10.00 9.29
CA THR A 266 0.40 -11.32 8.82
C THR A 266 -0.40 -11.28 7.53
N ARG A 267 -0.81 -10.07 7.09
CA ARG A 267 -1.59 -9.84 5.86
C ARG A 267 -1.00 -8.70 5.04
N ALA A 268 -1.03 -8.89 3.73
CA ALA A 268 -0.84 -7.82 2.75
C ALA A 268 -2.15 -7.59 1.99
N TYR A 269 -2.57 -6.35 1.90
CA TYR A 269 -3.73 -5.90 1.13
C TYR A 269 -3.24 -5.23 -0.14
N ILE A 270 -3.60 -5.76 -1.29
CA ILE A 270 -3.05 -5.35 -2.58
C ILE A 270 -4.19 -4.86 -3.47
N VAL A 271 -4.12 -3.61 -3.86
CA VAL A 271 -5.05 -3.02 -4.84
C VAL A 271 -4.77 -3.61 -6.21
N ASP A 272 -5.78 -4.23 -6.80
CA ASP A 272 -5.77 -4.69 -8.18
C ASP A 272 -6.89 -3.99 -8.97
N TYR A 273 -7.10 -4.37 -10.21
CA TYR A 273 -7.96 -3.67 -11.16
C TYR A 273 -9.40 -3.42 -10.64
N ASP A 274 -10.03 -4.42 -10.01
CA ASP A 274 -11.43 -4.41 -9.59
C ASP A 274 -11.65 -4.95 -8.16
N HIS A 275 -10.56 -5.25 -7.44
CA HIS A 275 -10.64 -5.82 -6.10
C HIS A 275 -9.39 -5.48 -5.27
N VAL A 276 -9.45 -5.79 -3.99
CA VAL A 276 -8.27 -5.85 -3.13
C VAL A 276 -7.96 -7.31 -2.83
N ALA A 277 -6.82 -7.79 -3.29
CA ALA A 277 -6.34 -9.14 -2.95
C ALA A 277 -5.78 -9.14 -1.52
N VAL A 278 -6.10 -10.16 -0.75
CA VAL A 278 -5.56 -10.37 0.60
C VAL A 278 -4.59 -11.54 0.56
N VAL A 279 -3.34 -11.26 0.86
CA VAL A 279 -2.26 -12.25 0.87
C VAL A 279 -1.85 -12.55 2.31
N CYS A 280 -1.71 -13.83 2.65
CA CYS A 280 -1.10 -14.26 3.90
C CYS A 280 0.42 -14.23 3.76
N THR A 281 1.09 -13.42 4.58
CA THR A 281 2.55 -13.29 4.54
C THR A 281 3.28 -14.50 5.16
N LEU A 282 2.57 -15.31 5.94
CA LEU A 282 3.13 -16.52 6.56
C LEU A 282 3.10 -17.73 5.61
N THR A 283 2.04 -17.84 4.80
CA THR A 283 1.87 -18.98 3.88
C THR A 283 2.20 -18.63 2.43
N HIS A 284 2.43 -17.35 2.14
CA HIS A 284 2.66 -16.80 0.79
C HIS A 284 1.53 -17.15 -0.20
N GLN A 285 0.28 -17.12 0.27
CA GLN A 285 -0.88 -17.45 -0.55
C GLN A 285 -1.92 -16.32 -0.55
N VAL A 286 -2.59 -16.15 -1.69
CA VAL A 286 -3.79 -15.32 -1.76
C VAL A 286 -4.90 -16.04 -1.01
N VAL A 287 -5.39 -15.45 0.09
CA VAL A 287 -6.39 -16.07 0.96
C VAL A 287 -7.82 -15.64 0.61
N THR A 288 -8.00 -14.43 0.12
CA THR A 288 -9.31 -13.92 -0.30
C THR A 288 -9.19 -12.69 -1.19
N LYS A 289 -10.31 -12.25 -1.75
CA LYS A 289 -10.44 -11.02 -2.52
C LYS A 289 -11.60 -10.21 -1.97
N ILE A 290 -11.37 -8.93 -1.74
CA ILE A 290 -12.39 -7.99 -1.30
C ILE A 290 -12.91 -7.29 -2.56
N THR A 291 -14.16 -7.54 -2.91
CA THR A 291 -14.81 -6.87 -4.04
C THR A 291 -15.15 -5.43 -3.64
N ILE A 292 -14.80 -4.49 -4.49
CA ILE A 292 -15.09 -3.06 -4.34
C ILE A 292 -16.06 -2.67 -5.45
N ASP A 293 -17.13 -1.93 -5.11
CA ASP A 293 -18.15 -1.52 -6.07
C ASP A 293 -17.64 -0.61 -7.18
N ALA A 294 -16.56 0.13 -6.90
CA ALA A 294 -15.86 0.97 -7.86
C ALA A 294 -14.41 0.50 -7.99
N ARG A 295 -13.74 0.90 -9.08
CA ARG A 295 -12.33 0.56 -9.29
C ARG A 295 -11.47 1.15 -8.16
N PRO A 296 -10.79 0.31 -7.35
CA PRO A 296 -9.93 0.80 -6.27
C PRO A 296 -8.67 1.48 -6.85
N SER A 297 -8.17 2.50 -6.16
CA SER A 297 -6.96 3.25 -6.55
C SER A 297 -5.82 3.05 -5.57
N CYS A 298 -6.10 3.12 -4.27
CA CYS A 298 -5.09 3.01 -3.22
C CYS A 298 -5.67 2.40 -1.94
N VAL A 299 -4.77 1.95 -1.04
CA VAL A 299 -5.12 1.22 0.17
C VAL A 299 -4.22 1.64 1.33
N ALA A 300 -4.79 1.75 2.51
CA ALA A 300 -4.04 1.92 3.76
C ALA A 300 -4.70 1.16 4.91
N VAL A 301 -3.92 0.89 5.95
CA VAL A 301 -4.41 0.28 7.20
C VAL A 301 -4.17 1.27 8.32
N THR A 302 -5.17 1.49 9.18
CA THR A 302 -5.01 2.38 10.34
C THR A 302 -3.95 1.87 11.30
N SER A 303 -3.32 2.76 12.05
CA SER A 303 -2.23 2.43 12.98
C SER A 303 -2.62 1.38 14.03
N GLU A 304 -3.88 1.41 14.48
CA GLU A 304 -4.43 0.40 15.39
C GLU A 304 -4.78 -0.94 14.72
N GLY A 305 -4.73 -1.00 13.38
CA GLY A 305 -4.97 -2.21 12.59
C GLY A 305 -6.41 -2.68 12.51
N GLY A 306 -7.34 -1.94 13.09
CA GLY A 306 -8.76 -2.30 13.09
C GLY A 306 -9.50 -1.94 11.81
N ARG A 307 -8.94 -1.08 10.97
CA ARG A 307 -9.58 -0.59 9.74
C ARG A 307 -8.66 -0.73 8.54
N LEU A 308 -9.18 -1.33 7.49
CA LEU A 308 -8.66 -1.25 6.13
C LEU A 308 -9.44 -0.14 5.42
N VAL A 309 -8.72 0.76 4.79
CA VAL A 309 -9.28 1.89 4.07
C VAL A 309 -8.88 1.77 2.61
N VAL A 310 -9.86 1.79 1.71
CA VAL A 310 -9.65 1.63 0.27
C VAL A 310 -10.27 2.82 -0.45
N ALA A 311 -9.46 3.57 -1.17
CA ALA A 311 -9.97 4.65 -2.01
C ALA A 311 -10.20 4.18 -3.44
N ASP A 312 -11.00 4.92 -4.20
CA ASP A 312 -11.38 4.56 -5.56
C ASP A 312 -11.24 5.73 -6.56
N TYR A 313 -11.37 5.40 -7.83
CA TYR A 313 -11.30 6.37 -8.93
C TYR A 313 -12.53 7.28 -9.04
N ASP A 314 -13.63 6.96 -8.34
CA ASP A 314 -14.84 7.77 -8.31
C ASP A 314 -14.85 8.82 -7.19
N GLY A 315 -13.82 8.77 -6.31
CA GLY A 315 -13.63 9.71 -5.21
C GLY A 315 -14.33 9.31 -3.93
N HIS A 316 -14.39 8.02 -3.65
CA HIS A 316 -14.88 7.52 -2.39
C HIS A 316 -13.79 6.79 -1.61
N VAL A 317 -14.03 6.67 -0.33
CA VAL A 317 -13.23 5.90 0.61
C VAL A 317 -14.12 4.85 1.25
N GLY A 318 -13.87 3.58 0.92
CA GLY A 318 -14.47 2.42 1.58
C GLY A 318 -13.71 2.08 2.86
N VAL A 319 -14.44 1.77 3.91
CA VAL A 319 -13.88 1.38 5.21
C VAL A 319 -14.33 -0.04 5.54
N PHE A 320 -13.38 -0.88 5.92
CA PHE A 320 -13.60 -2.27 6.27
C PHE A 320 -13.01 -2.55 7.66
N THR A 321 -13.67 -3.39 8.46
CA THR A 321 -13.02 -4.00 9.61
C THR A 321 -12.13 -5.13 9.13
N VAL A 322 -10.95 -5.25 9.72
CA VAL A 322 -10.05 -6.37 9.51
C VAL A 322 -9.73 -6.99 10.87
N ALA A 323 -10.01 -8.27 11.02
CA ALA A 323 -9.65 -8.98 12.24
C ALA A 323 -8.16 -9.30 12.22
N SER A 324 -7.48 -9.02 13.34
CA SER A 324 -6.13 -9.56 13.56
C SER A 324 -6.23 -11.08 13.69
N THR A 325 -5.56 -11.82 12.81
CA THR A 325 -5.73 -13.27 12.67
C THR A 325 -4.98 -14.09 13.71
N LEU A 326 -4.08 -13.51 14.49
CA LEU A 326 -3.34 -14.24 15.51
C LEU A 326 -4.26 -14.92 16.55
N PRO A 327 -5.29 -14.27 17.10
CA PRO A 327 -6.22 -14.96 18.03
C PRO A 327 -7.05 -16.04 17.35
N THR A 328 -7.44 -15.84 16.09
CA THR A 328 -8.29 -16.79 15.34
C THR A 328 -7.53 -18.03 14.91
N PHE A 329 -6.26 -17.89 14.54
CA PHE A 329 -5.40 -19.05 14.23
C PHE A 329 -5.16 -19.92 15.47
N TYR A 330 -4.90 -19.31 16.62
CA TYR A 330 -4.74 -20.05 17.88
C TYR A 330 -6.03 -20.76 18.27
N SER A 331 -7.19 -20.12 18.14
CA SER A 331 -8.48 -20.73 18.45
C SER A 331 -8.87 -21.85 17.47
N GLN A 332 -8.54 -21.74 16.19
CA GLN A 332 -8.77 -22.79 15.20
C GLN A 332 -7.79 -23.96 15.37
N LEU A 333 -6.51 -23.70 15.67
CA LEU A 333 -5.53 -24.76 15.95
C LEU A 333 -5.90 -25.54 17.22
N VAL A 334 -6.35 -24.85 18.26
CA VAL A 334 -6.81 -25.47 19.50
C VAL A 334 -8.15 -26.21 19.33
N ALA A 335 -9.01 -25.76 18.39
CA ALA A 335 -10.28 -26.42 18.08
C ALA A 335 -10.13 -27.65 17.18
N THR A 336 -9.11 -27.71 16.33
CA THR A 336 -8.87 -28.84 15.40
C THR A 336 -8.02 -29.97 15.98
N GLU A 337 -7.24 -29.69 17.02
CA GLU A 337 -6.53 -30.74 17.77
C GLU A 337 -6.80 -30.59 19.26
N PRO A 338 -7.78 -31.33 19.83
CA PRO A 338 -7.84 -31.46 21.27
C PRO A 338 -6.58 -32.23 21.71
N ILE A 339 -5.56 -31.48 22.16
CA ILE A 339 -4.45 -32.07 22.88
C ILE A 339 -5.04 -32.68 24.13
N ALA A 340 -5.30 -33.98 24.08
CA ALA A 340 -5.61 -34.75 25.28
C ALA A 340 -4.35 -34.68 26.15
N LEU A 341 -4.33 -33.73 27.07
CA LEU A 341 -3.39 -33.77 28.18
C LEU A 341 -3.67 -35.04 28.95
N ARG A 342 -2.98 -36.12 28.60
CA ARG A 342 -2.85 -37.25 29.50
C ARG A 342 -2.16 -36.75 30.73
N GLU A 343 -2.92 -36.53 31.81
CA GLU A 343 -2.37 -36.47 33.14
C GLU A 343 -1.53 -37.72 33.39
N ARG A 344 -0.21 -37.60 33.35
CA ARG A 344 0.67 -38.60 33.92
C ARG A 344 0.45 -38.51 35.42
N ALA A 345 -0.30 -39.50 35.94
CA ALA A 345 -0.35 -39.75 37.35
C ALA A 345 1.11 -39.94 37.82
N LEU A 346 1.58 -39.04 38.67
CA LEU A 346 2.85 -39.23 39.38
C LEU A 346 2.65 -40.38 40.34
N GLU A 347 3.32 -41.51 40.08
CA GLU A 347 3.37 -42.60 41.05
C GLU A 347 4.14 -42.10 42.29
N PRO A 348 3.61 -42.35 43.50
CA PRO A 348 4.29 -41.95 44.71
C PRO A 348 5.58 -42.80 44.88
N VAL A 349 6.70 -42.12 45.05
CA VAL A 349 7.97 -42.73 45.43
C VAL A 349 7.81 -43.23 46.85
N THR A 350 7.69 -44.57 47.02
CA THR A 350 7.80 -45.20 48.36
C THR A 350 9.24 -45.19 48.80
N ALA A 351 9.47 -44.68 50.04
CA ALA A 351 10.75 -44.64 50.75
C ALA A 351 11.27 -46.02 51.11
#